data_e8656aa0a8b322ceb8277f55b3c0b05d
#
_entry.id   e8656aa0a8b322ceb8277f55b3c0b05d
#
_cell.length_a   1.000
_cell.length_b   1.000
_cell.length_c   1.000
_cell.angle_alpha   90.00
_cell.angle_beta   90.00
_cell.angle_gamma   90.00
#
_symmetry.space_group_name_H-M   'P 1'
#
loop_
_entity.id
_entity.type
_entity.pdbx_description
1 polymer ?
#
loop_
_entity_poly.entity_id
_entity_poly.type
_entity_poly.pdbx_seq_one_letter_code
_entity_poly.pdbx_strand_id
1 'polypeptide(L)'
;MPRKSKKNAVQKLSRGGVVVETSAGPIQFGIPPETIKDTMTSKSGVPGTFVALDPLFNHERGISFCELEFPIYFNFYVMRRKIRVVCSKSTKQRVVTFIKEAAFGPEKINLISEYIGGMGNRAMPDLHKEMSFFRRNPFKGGERTQLSDMVTFSLFDKDGAVELPGDISIRYEKATQGYRVFDNGVQVAEVAEKLELPANRKTKTKEANSKRRKRPFYPPLFGVTVIGSGHGFDPTADTSGFVLWINHRGIIVDPPVDSTKWLADREVTRKHVNALILTHCHADHDAGTLQKLFEEQKIPIYTSRTIMDSFVRKASAITGLSQSRVRSLIDYHPITMGPPIRIN
;
A
#
# COMPACT_ATOMS: atom_id res chain seq x y z
N MET A 1 1.44 31.71 33.82
CA MET A 1 0.83 32.02 32.51
C MET A 1 -0.02 30.83 32.09
N PRO A 2 -1.30 30.96 31.78
CA PRO A 2 -2.12 29.83 31.32
C PRO A 2 -1.64 29.37 29.97
N ARG A 3 -1.29 28.07 29.88
CA ARG A 3 -0.94 27.40 28.61
C ARG A 3 -2.11 27.53 27.64
N LYS A 4 -1.90 28.21 26.52
CA LYS A 4 -2.83 28.20 25.37
C LYS A 4 -3.21 26.76 25.09
N SER A 5 -4.49 26.43 25.13
CA SER A 5 -5.02 25.14 24.73
C SER A 5 -4.50 24.84 23.31
N LYS A 6 -3.75 23.75 23.12
CA LYS A 6 -3.33 23.30 21.79
C LYS A 6 -4.60 22.95 21.01
N LYS A 7 -5.05 23.88 20.17
CA LYS A 7 -6.10 23.62 19.19
C LYS A 7 -5.63 22.46 18.29
N ASN A 8 -6.39 21.37 18.29
CA ASN A 8 -6.32 20.22 17.40
C ASN A 8 -4.97 19.47 17.35
N ALA A 9 -4.67 18.70 18.40
CA ALA A 9 -3.61 17.69 18.36
C ALA A 9 -3.89 16.57 17.33
N VAL A 10 -5.12 16.47 16.79
CA VAL A 10 -5.57 15.38 15.90
C VAL A 10 -5.88 15.93 14.52
N GLN A 11 -5.26 15.36 13.48
CA GLN A 11 -5.50 15.67 12.08
C GLN A 11 -5.96 14.41 11.32
N LYS A 12 -7.14 14.44 10.72
CA LYS A 12 -7.59 13.41 9.76
C LYS A 12 -6.91 13.65 8.41
N LEU A 13 -6.36 12.60 7.82
CA LEU A 13 -5.73 12.65 6.49
C LEU A 13 -6.78 12.49 5.39
N SER A 14 -6.53 13.10 4.23
CA SER A 14 -7.49 13.10 3.11
C SER A 14 -7.68 11.72 2.47
N ARG A 15 -6.67 10.84 2.58
CA ARG A 15 -6.69 9.46 2.10
C ARG A 15 -7.05 8.44 3.18
N GLY A 16 -7.44 8.92 4.37
CA GLY A 16 -7.70 8.11 5.55
C GLY A 16 -6.49 8.07 6.49
N GLY A 17 -6.73 7.55 7.70
CA GLY A 17 -5.74 7.62 8.77
C GLY A 17 -5.81 8.93 9.56
N VAL A 18 -5.13 8.95 10.69
CA VAL A 18 -5.13 10.06 11.64
C VAL A 18 -3.72 10.33 12.12
N VAL A 19 -3.30 11.59 12.12
CA VAL A 19 -2.03 12.02 12.71
C VAL A 19 -2.32 12.73 14.03
N VAL A 20 -1.58 12.34 15.07
CA VAL A 20 -1.59 12.96 16.40
C VAL A 20 -0.27 13.70 16.61
N GLU A 21 -0.34 14.99 16.88
CA GLU A 21 0.83 15.80 17.19
C GLU A 21 1.24 15.62 18.64
N THR A 22 2.52 15.31 18.88
CA THR A 22 3.11 15.19 20.21
C THR A 22 4.39 16.02 20.33
N SER A 23 4.88 16.20 21.55
CA SER A 23 6.17 16.87 21.80
C SER A 23 7.37 16.12 21.18
N ALA A 24 7.25 14.79 21.00
CA ALA A 24 8.25 13.95 20.37
C ALA A 24 8.05 13.78 18.84
N GLY A 25 7.11 14.53 18.24
CA GLY A 25 6.78 14.50 16.82
C GLY A 25 5.44 13.84 16.51
N PRO A 26 5.04 13.82 15.23
CA PRO A 26 3.78 13.27 14.79
C PRO A 26 3.74 11.75 14.86
N ILE A 27 2.59 11.20 15.26
CA ILE A 27 2.29 9.75 15.28
C ILE A 27 1.10 9.51 14.34
N GLN A 28 1.23 8.61 13.39
CA GLN A 28 0.13 8.26 12.48
C GLN A 28 -0.54 6.95 12.91
N PHE A 29 -1.86 6.98 13.02
CA PHE A 29 -2.74 5.84 13.27
C PHE A 29 -3.40 5.41 11.97
N GLY A 30 -3.17 4.15 11.58
CA GLY A 30 -3.59 3.61 10.30
C GLY A 30 -2.90 4.29 9.11
N ILE A 31 -2.43 3.48 8.22
CA ILE A 31 -1.64 3.91 7.07
C ILE A 31 -2.31 3.35 5.79
N PRO A 32 -3.47 3.90 5.36
CA PRO A 32 -4.00 3.58 4.04
C PRO A 32 -3.02 3.91 2.92
N PRO A 33 -3.14 3.28 1.74
CA PRO A 33 -2.29 3.55 0.61
C PRO A 33 -2.21 5.04 0.29
N GLU A 34 -1.03 5.51 -0.09
CA GLU A 34 -0.75 6.88 -0.50
C GLU A 34 -0.85 7.98 0.60
N THR A 35 -1.09 7.63 1.87
CA THR A 35 -1.14 8.65 2.96
C THR A 35 0.18 9.37 3.17
N ILE A 36 1.29 8.83 2.69
CA ILE A 36 2.59 9.53 2.63
C ILE A 36 2.45 10.87 1.88
N LYS A 37 1.65 10.93 0.82
CA LYS A 37 1.39 12.13 0.03
C LYS A 37 0.71 13.23 0.85
N ASP A 38 -0.17 12.86 1.78
CA ASP A 38 -0.82 13.81 2.69
C ASP A 38 0.17 14.35 3.72
N THR A 39 1.00 13.45 4.30
CA THR A 39 1.94 13.82 5.36
C THR A 39 3.15 14.59 4.83
N MET A 40 3.63 14.32 3.61
CA MET A 40 4.69 15.11 2.98
C MET A 40 4.32 16.58 2.79
N THR A 41 3.04 16.89 2.63
CA THR A 41 2.53 18.27 2.46
C THR A 41 2.04 18.88 3.78
N SER A 42 2.07 18.13 4.87
CA SER A 42 1.69 18.56 6.21
C SER A 42 2.77 19.45 6.84
N LYS A 43 2.36 20.37 7.74
CA LYS A 43 3.31 21.21 8.51
C LYS A 43 4.23 20.41 9.42
N SER A 44 3.74 19.30 9.99
CA SER A 44 4.49 18.39 10.86
C SER A 44 5.41 17.44 10.09
N GLY A 45 5.25 17.37 8.78
CA GLY A 45 6.02 16.47 7.93
C GLY A 45 5.62 15.00 8.07
N VAL A 46 6.43 14.13 7.49
CA VAL A 46 6.20 12.68 7.53
C VAL A 46 6.49 12.12 8.93
N PRO A 47 5.55 11.40 9.55
CA PRO A 47 5.77 10.77 10.85
C PRO A 47 6.95 9.81 10.87
N GLY A 48 7.59 9.70 12.02
CA GLY A 48 8.57 8.64 12.30
C GLY A 48 7.96 7.46 13.07
N THR A 49 6.75 7.64 13.62
CA THR A 49 6.05 6.62 14.40
C THR A 49 4.68 6.34 13.79
N PHE A 50 4.37 5.06 13.61
CA PHE A 50 3.15 4.56 12.96
C PHE A 50 2.50 3.51 13.84
N VAL A 51 1.20 3.62 14.07
CA VAL A 51 0.41 2.62 14.79
C VAL A 51 -0.33 1.77 13.77
N ALA A 52 0.10 0.51 13.65
CA ALA A 52 -0.58 -0.48 12.83
C ALA A 52 -1.80 -1.00 13.60
N LEU A 53 -2.97 -0.64 13.12
CA LEU A 53 -4.26 -1.00 13.72
C LEU A 53 -4.55 -2.49 13.52
N ASP A 54 -5.45 -3.04 14.31
CA ASP A 54 -6.00 -4.37 14.10
C ASP A 54 -7.53 -4.26 14.02
N PRO A 55 -8.16 -4.52 12.84
CA PRO A 55 -7.59 -5.20 11.67
C PRO A 55 -6.70 -4.30 10.79
N LEU A 56 -5.72 -4.92 10.11
CA LEU A 56 -4.84 -4.25 9.15
C LEU A 56 -5.54 -3.95 7.80
N PHE A 57 -6.75 -4.43 7.59
CA PHE A 57 -7.43 -4.42 6.29
C PHE A 57 -8.93 -4.18 6.44
N ASN A 58 -9.45 -3.29 5.60
CA ASN A 58 -10.89 -3.08 5.45
C ASN A 58 -11.41 -3.95 4.30
N HIS A 59 -12.11 -5.04 4.65
CA HIS A 59 -12.63 -6.01 3.67
C HIS A 59 -13.77 -5.45 2.80
N GLU A 60 -14.54 -4.48 3.31
CA GLU A 60 -15.64 -3.86 2.56
C GLU A 60 -15.13 -2.99 1.41
N ARG A 61 -14.01 -2.28 1.66
CA ARG A 61 -13.41 -1.36 0.69
C ARG A 61 -12.20 -1.96 -0.02
N GLY A 62 -11.75 -3.14 0.36
CA GLY A 62 -10.55 -3.76 -0.20
C GLY A 62 -9.26 -2.97 0.07
N ILE A 63 -9.18 -2.20 1.16
CA ILE A 63 -8.09 -1.25 1.42
C ILE A 63 -7.30 -1.66 2.67
N SER A 64 -5.97 -1.67 2.54
CA SER A 64 -5.04 -1.84 3.67
C SER A 64 -5.03 -0.61 4.58
N PHE A 65 -4.88 -0.84 5.89
CA PHE A 65 -4.56 0.19 6.88
C PHE A 65 -3.08 0.17 7.30
N CYS A 66 -2.22 -0.56 6.58
CA CYS A 66 -0.82 -0.76 6.96
C CYS A 66 0.13 -0.64 5.78
N GLU A 67 -0.04 0.42 4.97
CA GLU A 67 0.83 0.66 3.81
C GLU A 67 2.08 1.43 4.24
N LEU A 68 3.07 0.68 4.76
CA LEU A 68 4.28 1.24 5.38
C LEU A 68 5.45 1.42 4.40
N GLU A 69 5.36 0.93 3.17
CA GLU A 69 6.49 0.91 2.23
C GLU A 69 7.06 2.31 1.98
N PHE A 70 6.24 3.24 1.50
CA PHE A 70 6.67 4.61 1.22
C PHE A 70 7.08 5.40 2.46
N PRO A 71 6.37 5.30 3.59
CA PRO A 71 6.85 5.83 4.87
C PRO A 71 8.23 5.33 5.27
N ILE A 72 8.52 4.03 5.06
CA ILE A 72 9.83 3.44 5.32
C ILE A 72 10.88 4.05 4.40
N TYR A 73 10.64 4.06 3.09
CA TYR A 73 11.59 4.61 2.12
C TYR A 73 11.91 6.07 2.40
N PHE A 74 10.89 6.90 2.64
CA PHE A 74 11.08 8.32 2.95
C PHE A 74 11.93 8.50 4.21
N ASN A 75 11.57 7.83 5.29
CA ASN A 75 12.30 7.97 6.55
C ASN A 75 13.74 7.43 6.44
N PHE A 76 13.94 6.29 5.77
CA PHE A 76 15.25 5.67 5.68
C PHE A 76 16.19 6.43 4.72
N TYR A 77 15.74 6.67 3.47
CA TYR A 77 16.60 7.26 2.44
C TYR A 77 16.69 8.78 2.51
N VAL A 78 15.60 9.47 2.86
CA VAL A 78 15.56 10.94 2.88
C VAL A 78 15.89 11.48 4.26
N MET A 79 15.20 10.98 5.29
CA MET A 79 15.37 11.48 6.66
C MET A 79 16.49 10.79 7.43
N ARG A 80 17.11 9.73 6.87
CA ARG A 80 18.19 8.93 7.46
C ARG A 80 17.87 8.42 8.86
N ARG A 81 16.63 8.02 9.07
CA ARG A 81 16.15 7.47 10.35
C ARG A 81 15.30 6.22 10.14
N LYS A 82 15.23 5.39 11.18
CA LYS A 82 14.30 4.27 11.24
C LYS A 82 12.91 4.78 11.56
N ILE A 83 11.89 4.11 11.02
CA ILE A 83 10.54 4.26 11.54
C ILE A 83 10.34 3.39 12.77
N ARG A 84 9.38 3.77 13.59
CA ARG A 84 8.84 2.96 14.69
C ARG A 84 7.44 2.50 14.34
N VAL A 85 7.23 1.19 14.41
CA VAL A 85 5.89 0.60 14.23
C VAL A 85 5.38 0.11 15.57
N VAL A 86 4.28 0.67 16.01
CA VAL A 86 3.55 0.27 17.22
C VAL A 86 2.46 -0.71 16.81
N CYS A 87 2.43 -1.90 17.41
CA CYS A 87 1.43 -2.91 17.06
C CYS A 87 1.30 -3.96 18.18
N SER A 88 0.29 -4.85 18.07
CA SER A 88 0.20 -6.02 18.92
C SER A 88 1.26 -7.07 18.56
N LYS A 89 1.54 -7.99 19.48
CA LYS A 89 2.45 -9.12 19.23
C LYS A 89 1.96 -10.01 18.08
N SER A 90 0.64 -10.23 17.97
CA SER A 90 0.02 -11.00 16.88
C SER A 90 0.14 -10.31 15.52
N THR A 91 -0.01 -9.00 15.49
CA THR A 91 0.07 -8.18 14.26
C THR A 91 1.50 -8.04 13.75
N LYS A 92 2.51 -8.02 14.65
CA LYS A 92 3.92 -7.82 14.27
C LYS A 92 4.38 -8.74 13.15
N GLN A 93 4.09 -10.05 13.23
CA GLN A 93 4.58 -11.01 12.22
C GLN A 93 3.97 -10.74 10.84
N ARG A 94 2.70 -10.34 10.79
CA ARG A 94 2.00 -9.96 9.56
C ARG A 94 2.64 -8.71 8.94
N VAL A 95 2.90 -7.68 9.77
CA VAL A 95 3.57 -6.45 9.35
C VAL A 95 4.98 -6.72 8.83
N VAL A 96 5.75 -7.58 9.52
CA VAL A 96 7.10 -8.00 9.06
C VAL A 96 7.03 -8.68 7.71
N THR A 97 6.09 -9.60 7.50
CA THR A 97 5.92 -10.31 6.21
C THR A 97 5.57 -9.32 5.10
N PHE A 98 4.60 -8.45 5.35
CA PHE A 98 4.21 -7.40 4.40
C PHE A 98 5.40 -6.52 4.00
N ILE A 99 6.14 -5.97 4.97
CA ILE A 99 7.27 -5.07 4.69
C ILE A 99 8.37 -5.81 3.92
N LYS A 100 8.66 -7.06 4.27
CA LYS A 100 9.69 -7.84 3.56
C LYS A 100 9.34 -8.06 2.10
N GLU A 101 8.09 -8.43 1.79
CA GLU A 101 7.65 -8.63 0.41
C GLU A 101 7.65 -7.31 -0.38
N ALA A 102 7.21 -6.20 0.24
CA ALA A 102 7.17 -4.89 -0.39
C ALA A 102 8.58 -4.31 -0.62
N ALA A 103 9.42 -4.28 0.44
CA ALA A 103 10.70 -3.58 0.38
C ALA A 103 11.85 -4.42 -0.18
N PHE A 104 11.77 -5.75 -0.07
CA PHE A 104 12.88 -6.64 -0.43
C PHE A 104 12.49 -7.68 -1.48
N GLY A 105 11.20 -7.87 -1.74
CA GLY A 105 10.71 -8.93 -2.62
C GLY A 105 10.90 -10.34 -2.02
N PRO A 106 10.67 -11.38 -2.83
CA PRO A 106 10.76 -12.77 -2.39
C PRO A 106 12.19 -13.16 -2.02
N GLU A 107 12.35 -13.96 -0.97
CA GLU A 107 13.66 -14.47 -0.56
C GLU A 107 14.21 -15.53 -1.52
N LYS A 108 13.31 -16.28 -2.17
CA LYS A 108 13.63 -17.34 -3.13
C LYS A 108 12.92 -17.07 -4.44
N ILE A 109 13.69 -17.05 -5.52
CA ILE A 109 13.21 -16.87 -6.88
C ILE A 109 13.63 -18.09 -7.70
N ASN A 110 12.66 -18.74 -8.36
CA ASN A 110 12.90 -19.83 -9.28
C ASN A 110 12.53 -19.39 -10.70
N LEU A 111 13.50 -18.87 -11.43
CA LEU A 111 13.29 -18.41 -12.81
C LEU A 111 13.01 -19.55 -13.80
N ILE A 112 13.37 -20.78 -13.50
CA ILE A 112 13.11 -21.91 -14.41
C ILE A 112 11.61 -22.05 -14.67
N SER A 113 10.79 -21.78 -13.64
CA SER A 113 9.33 -21.84 -13.76
C SER A 113 8.71 -20.70 -14.59
N GLU A 114 9.50 -19.67 -14.92
CA GLU A 114 9.07 -18.53 -15.74
C GLU A 114 9.31 -18.74 -17.25
N TYR A 115 9.90 -19.87 -17.64
CA TYR A 115 10.20 -20.19 -19.05
C TYR A 115 9.40 -21.39 -19.53
N ILE A 116 8.72 -21.25 -20.67
CA ILE A 116 8.09 -22.38 -21.36
C ILE A 116 9.14 -23.12 -22.20
N GLY A 117 9.19 -24.45 -22.05
CA GLY A 117 10.14 -25.30 -22.82
C GLY A 117 11.58 -25.23 -22.30
N GLY A 118 11.77 -24.66 -21.08
CA GLY A 118 13.12 -24.52 -20.51
C GLY A 118 13.90 -23.34 -21.08
N MET A 119 15.09 -23.12 -20.53
CA MET A 119 15.94 -21.98 -20.88
C MET A 119 16.66 -22.12 -22.22
N GLY A 120 16.81 -23.34 -22.74
CA GLY A 120 17.71 -23.62 -23.87
C GLY A 120 19.14 -23.18 -23.54
N ASN A 121 19.80 -22.53 -24.48
CA ASN A 121 21.16 -22.00 -24.31
C ASN A 121 21.21 -20.59 -23.68
N ARG A 122 20.12 -20.09 -23.12
CA ARG A 122 20.07 -18.75 -22.50
C ARG A 122 20.76 -18.79 -21.14
N ALA A 123 21.63 -17.81 -20.90
CA ALA A 123 22.23 -17.65 -19.59
C ALA A 123 21.18 -17.18 -18.56
N MET A 124 21.13 -17.85 -17.42
CA MET A 124 20.32 -17.38 -16.28
C MET A 124 20.94 -16.13 -15.67
N PRO A 125 20.16 -15.07 -15.44
CA PRO A 125 20.62 -13.96 -14.61
C PRO A 125 21.00 -14.45 -13.22
N ASP A 126 22.14 -13.98 -12.70
CA ASP A 126 22.52 -14.20 -11.29
C ASP A 126 21.71 -13.28 -10.39
N LEU A 127 20.49 -13.71 -10.07
CA LEU A 127 19.57 -12.92 -9.23
C LEU A 127 20.10 -12.67 -7.82
N HIS A 128 20.95 -13.55 -7.30
CA HIS A 128 21.56 -13.29 -5.99
C HIS A 128 22.53 -12.12 -6.04
N LYS A 129 23.30 -12.02 -7.11
CA LYS A 129 24.19 -10.89 -7.38
C LYS A 129 23.40 -9.59 -7.56
N GLU A 130 22.37 -9.63 -8.41
CA GLU A 130 21.48 -8.49 -8.65
C GLU A 130 20.78 -8.03 -7.38
N MET A 131 20.13 -8.93 -6.65
CA MET A 131 19.49 -8.62 -5.37
C MET A 131 20.49 -8.07 -4.34
N SER A 132 21.70 -8.59 -4.29
CA SER A 132 22.72 -8.10 -3.38
C SER A 132 23.18 -6.69 -3.73
N PHE A 133 23.24 -6.37 -5.03
CA PHE A 133 23.56 -5.03 -5.50
C PHE A 133 22.47 -4.01 -5.12
N PHE A 134 21.19 -4.29 -5.44
CA PHE A 134 20.08 -3.39 -5.14
C PHE A 134 19.77 -3.25 -3.65
N ARG A 135 20.19 -4.22 -2.83
CA ARG A 135 20.00 -4.20 -1.36
C ARG A 135 21.16 -3.64 -0.59
N ARG A 136 22.12 -2.99 -1.22
CA ARG A 136 23.22 -2.33 -0.52
C ARG A 136 22.70 -1.21 0.35
N ASN A 137 23.14 -1.22 1.62
CA ASN A 137 22.84 -0.15 2.56
C ASN A 137 23.70 1.08 2.22
N PRO A 138 23.11 2.20 1.80
CA PRO A 138 23.88 3.37 1.39
C PRO A 138 24.61 4.05 2.56
N PHE A 139 24.26 3.69 3.80
CA PHE A 139 24.78 4.32 5.02
C PHE A 139 25.72 3.41 5.82
N LYS A 140 25.94 2.16 5.38
CA LYS A 140 26.74 1.15 6.08
C LYS A 140 27.78 0.49 5.18
N GLY A 141 28.57 1.28 4.46
CA GLY A 141 29.71 0.73 3.69
C GLY A 141 29.36 -0.34 2.65
N GLY A 142 28.10 -0.40 2.20
CA GLY A 142 27.65 -1.36 1.19
C GLY A 142 27.20 -2.71 1.74
N GLU A 143 27.09 -2.89 3.05
CA GLU A 143 26.42 -4.06 3.66
C GLU A 143 25.00 -4.20 3.13
N ARG A 144 24.46 -5.42 3.18
CA ARG A 144 23.09 -5.68 2.77
C ARG A 144 22.10 -5.04 3.77
N THR A 145 21.19 -4.21 3.29
CA THR A 145 20.13 -3.62 4.10
C THR A 145 19.25 -4.71 4.74
N GLN A 146 19.06 -4.62 6.04
CA GLN A 146 18.18 -5.49 6.82
C GLN A 146 16.92 -4.72 7.23
N LEU A 147 15.83 -5.44 7.52
CA LEU A 147 14.62 -4.81 8.03
C LEU A 147 14.89 -4.01 9.32
N SER A 148 15.77 -4.50 10.18
CA SER A 148 16.19 -3.83 11.42
C SER A 148 16.95 -2.52 11.20
N ASP A 149 17.45 -2.26 9.98
CA ASP A 149 18.05 -0.97 9.62
C ASP A 149 17.00 0.10 9.37
N MET A 150 15.80 -0.31 8.96
CA MET A 150 14.71 0.58 8.52
C MET A 150 13.60 0.71 9.56
N VAL A 151 13.35 -0.34 10.35
CA VAL A 151 12.18 -0.45 11.22
C VAL A 151 12.53 -0.89 12.63
N THR A 152 11.93 -0.23 13.61
CA THR A 152 11.91 -0.64 15.03
C THR A 152 10.47 -0.94 15.42
N PHE A 153 10.23 -1.99 16.22
CA PHE A 153 8.91 -2.33 16.73
C PHE A 153 8.78 -1.98 18.21
N SER A 154 7.66 -1.36 18.59
CA SER A 154 7.19 -1.21 19.97
C SER A 154 5.87 -1.95 20.10
N LEU A 155 5.78 -2.85 21.07
CA LEU A 155 4.62 -3.74 21.20
C LEU A 155 3.75 -3.30 22.36
N PHE A 156 2.44 -3.33 22.15
CA PHE A 156 1.51 -3.22 23.26
C PHE A 156 1.74 -4.37 24.25
N ASP A 157 1.76 -4.04 25.53
CA ASP A 157 1.79 -5.01 26.61
C ASP A 157 0.45 -5.73 26.79
N LYS A 158 0.34 -6.59 27.82
CA LYS A 158 -0.87 -7.34 28.14
C LYS A 158 -2.06 -6.44 28.55
N ASP A 159 -1.77 -5.23 29.02
CA ASP A 159 -2.76 -4.24 29.48
C ASP A 159 -3.13 -3.24 28.35
N GLY A 160 -2.58 -3.45 27.15
CA GLY A 160 -2.84 -2.61 25.97
C GLY A 160 -2.07 -1.29 25.99
N ALA A 161 -1.01 -1.19 26.77
CA ALA A 161 -0.19 0.01 26.86
C ALA A 161 1.16 -0.17 26.14
N VAL A 162 1.72 0.96 25.68
CA VAL A 162 3.08 1.02 25.14
C VAL A 162 3.70 2.38 25.48
N GLU A 163 4.94 2.33 25.99
CA GLU A 163 5.75 3.52 26.23
C GLU A 163 6.68 3.77 25.05
N LEU A 164 6.78 5.03 24.64
CA LEU A 164 7.57 5.49 23.50
C LEU A 164 8.60 6.54 23.98
N PRO A 165 9.68 6.77 23.24
CA PRO A 165 10.65 7.81 23.56
C PRO A 165 9.99 9.21 23.66
N GLY A 166 10.51 10.06 24.57
CA GLY A 166 10.05 11.43 24.75
C GLY A 166 8.79 11.54 25.62
N ASP A 167 8.64 10.66 26.61
CA ASP A 167 7.52 10.61 27.56
C ASP A 167 6.16 10.54 26.90
N ILE A 168 6.09 9.81 25.79
CA ILE A 168 4.85 9.51 25.07
C ILE A 168 4.38 8.12 25.45
N SER A 169 3.08 7.97 25.74
CA SER A 169 2.47 6.65 25.87
C SER A 169 1.18 6.54 25.08
N ILE A 170 0.88 5.32 24.64
CA ILE A 170 -0.36 4.99 23.94
C ILE A 170 -1.02 3.85 24.69
N ARG A 171 -2.33 3.99 24.98
CA ARG A 171 -3.13 2.97 25.63
C ARG A 171 -4.35 2.62 24.79
N TYR A 172 -4.53 1.34 24.55
CA TYR A 172 -5.74 0.82 23.93
C TYR A 172 -6.83 0.61 24.99
N GLU A 173 -7.97 1.21 24.79
CA GLU A 173 -9.12 1.14 25.69
C GLU A 173 -10.22 0.27 25.08
N LYS A 174 -10.41 -0.95 25.62
CA LYS A 174 -11.45 -1.88 25.14
C LYS A 174 -12.87 -1.32 25.24
N ALA A 175 -13.14 -0.53 26.29
CA ALA A 175 -14.48 0.03 26.55
C ALA A 175 -14.92 1.03 25.46
N THR A 176 -13.99 1.83 24.94
CA THR A 176 -14.26 2.83 23.89
C THR A 176 -13.84 2.35 22.50
N GLN A 177 -13.22 1.15 22.39
CA GLN A 177 -12.63 0.64 21.15
C GLN A 177 -11.74 1.69 20.48
N GLY A 178 -10.78 2.23 21.23
CA GLY A 178 -9.93 3.31 20.76
C GLY A 178 -8.60 3.40 21.47
N TYR A 179 -7.76 4.30 21.01
CA TYR A 179 -6.42 4.57 21.53
C TYR A 179 -6.37 5.93 22.19
N ARG A 180 -5.86 6.02 23.41
CA ARG A 180 -5.54 7.28 24.07
C ARG A 180 -4.06 7.54 23.97
N VAL A 181 -3.70 8.75 23.58
CA VAL A 181 -2.31 9.21 23.46
C VAL A 181 -2.02 10.19 24.57
N PHE A 182 -0.94 9.93 25.31
CA PHE A 182 -0.46 10.79 26.39
C PHE A 182 0.89 11.38 26.01
N ASP A 183 1.10 12.65 26.33
CA ASP A 183 2.32 13.41 26.13
C ASP A 183 2.71 14.05 27.47
N ASN A 184 3.84 13.66 28.06
CA ASN A 184 4.26 14.04 29.41
C ASN A 184 3.15 13.78 30.46
N GLY A 185 2.52 12.61 30.39
CA GLY A 185 1.47 12.19 31.32
C GLY A 185 0.10 12.84 31.10
N VAL A 186 -0.04 13.78 30.13
CA VAL A 186 -1.30 14.47 29.82
C VAL A 186 -1.93 13.84 28.58
N GLN A 187 -3.20 13.46 28.65
CA GLN A 187 -3.92 12.98 27.47
C GLN A 187 -4.05 14.11 26.44
N VAL A 188 -3.52 13.90 25.24
CA VAL A 188 -3.53 14.88 24.14
C VAL A 188 -4.48 14.50 23.02
N ALA A 189 -4.81 13.21 22.88
CA ALA A 189 -5.70 12.72 21.82
C ALA A 189 -6.42 11.43 22.21
N GLU A 190 -7.53 11.20 21.51
CA GLU A 190 -8.22 9.91 21.43
C GLU A 190 -8.46 9.58 19.96
N VAL A 191 -8.14 8.35 19.56
CA VAL A 191 -8.25 7.87 18.17
C VAL A 191 -9.06 6.58 18.18
N ALA A 192 -10.15 6.53 17.42
CA ALA A 192 -10.95 5.33 17.28
C ALA A 192 -10.15 4.18 16.64
N GLU A 193 -10.37 2.95 17.09
CA GLU A 193 -9.78 1.74 16.48
C GLU A 193 -10.22 1.58 15.02
N LYS A 194 -11.53 1.75 14.80
CA LYS A 194 -12.11 1.68 13.45
C LYS A 194 -12.00 3.04 12.78
N LEU A 195 -11.04 3.18 11.90
CA LEU A 195 -10.89 4.40 11.10
C LEU A 195 -11.88 4.44 9.94
N GLU A 196 -12.46 5.61 9.73
CA GLU A 196 -13.28 5.88 8.55
C GLU A 196 -12.39 6.15 7.34
N LEU A 197 -12.62 5.41 6.27
CA LEU A 197 -12.05 5.73 4.96
C LEU A 197 -12.94 6.79 4.29
N PRO A 198 -12.36 7.81 3.65
CA PRO A 198 -13.15 8.81 2.94
C PRO A 198 -13.96 8.14 1.83
N ALA A 199 -15.24 8.51 1.72
CA ALA A 199 -16.15 7.96 0.70
C ALA A 199 -15.68 8.26 -0.74
N ASN A 200 -14.97 9.38 -0.91
CA ASN A 200 -14.33 9.78 -2.16
C ASN A 200 -12.91 10.24 -1.82
N ARG A 201 -11.90 9.54 -2.29
CA ARG A 201 -10.58 10.13 -2.42
C ARG A 201 -10.72 11.25 -3.43
N LYS A 202 -10.57 12.50 -2.98
CA LYS A 202 -10.59 13.64 -3.89
C LYS A 202 -9.33 13.56 -4.72
N THR A 203 -9.43 13.05 -5.92
CA THR A 203 -8.49 13.43 -6.97
C THR A 203 -8.62 14.94 -7.10
N LYS A 204 -7.55 15.67 -6.80
CA LYS A 204 -7.51 17.15 -6.96
C LYS A 204 -7.45 17.56 -8.44
N THR A 205 -7.75 16.68 -9.37
CA THR A 205 -8.06 17.09 -10.73
C THR A 205 -9.32 17.92 -10.66
N LYS A 206 -9.14 19.24 -10.74
CA LYS A 206 -10.20 20.19 -11.07
C LYS A 206 -10.75 19.79 -12.44
N GLU A 207 -11.60 18.75 -12.46
CA GLU A 207 -12.48 18.56 -13.59
C GLU A 207 -13.39 19.80 -13.59
N ALA A 208 -13.11 20.68 -14.53
CA ALA A 208 -14.02 21.76 -14.84
C ALA A 208 -15.42 21.13 -14.94
N ASN A 209 -16.34 21.59 -14.09
CA ASN A 209 -17.78 21.30 -14.14
C ASN A 209 -18.32 21.71 -15.52
N SER A 210 -18.01 20.97 -16.56
CA SER A 210 -18.68 21.10 -17.83
C SER A 210 -19.99 20.30 -17.71
N LYS A 211 -21.11 20.99 -17.73
CA LYS A 211 -22.47 20.45 -17.98
C LYS A 211 -22.55 19.82 -19.38
N ARG A 212 -21.49 19.18 -19.88
CA ARG A 212 -21.52 18.38 -21.08
C ARG A 212 -22.38 17.15 -20.78
N ARG A 213 -23.45 16.92 -21.55
CA ARG A 213 -24.14 15.64 -21.60
C ARG A 213 -23.08 14.55 -21.67
N LYS A 214 -22.98 13.70 -20.63
CA LYS A 214 -22.07 12.55 -20.62
C LYS A 214 -22.45 11.71 -21.83
N ARG A 215 -21.57 11.62 -22.81
CA ARG A 215 -21.75 10.67 -23.92
C ARG A 215 -21.35 9.31 -23.39
N PRO A 216 -22.07 8.22 -23.72
CA PRO A 216 -21.67 6.88 -23.38
C PRO A 216 -20.23 6.64 -23.82
N PHE A 217 -19.45 5.99 -22.97
CA PHE A 217 -18.07 5.62 -23.32
C PHE A 217 -18.09 4.48 -24.33
N TYR A 218 -17.43 4.67 -25.45
CA TYR A 218 -17.20 3.63 -26.44
C TYR A 218 -15.72 3.22 -26.42
N PRO A 219 -15.43 1.97 -26.02
CA PRO A 219 -14.04 1.49 -26.04
C PRO A 219 -13.45 1.61 -27.45
N PRO A 220 -12.24 2.17 -27.59
CA PRO A 220 -11.61 2.30 -28.90
C PRO A 220 -11.13 0.93 -29.42
N LEU A 221 -10.93 0.84 -30.73
CA LEU A 221 -10.32 -0.35 -31.36
C LEU A 221 -8.88 -0.58 -30.84
N PHE A 222 -8.13 0.51 -30.70
CA PHE A 222 -6.80 0.54 -30.09
C PHE A 222 -6.58 1.88 -29.39
N GLY A 223 -6.00 1.86 -28.19
CA GLY A 223 -5.72 3.09 -27.45
C GLY A 223 -5.27 2.84 -26.02
N VAL A 224 -4.94 3.93 -25.31
CA VAL A 224 -4.57 3.92 -23.90
C VAL A 224 -5.38 4.98 -23.16
N THR A 225 -5.94 4.60 -22.01
CA THR A 225 -6.53 5.53 -21.05
C THR A 225 -5.68 5.57 -19.80
N VAL A 226 -5.00 6.69 -19.55
CA VAL A 226 -4.21 6.89 -18.34
C VAL A 226 -5.17 7.17 -17.17
N ILE A 227 -5.08 6.37 -16.10
CA ILE A 227 -5.84 6.55 -14.86
C ILE A 227 -5.05 7.42 -13.89
N GLY A 228 -3.78 7.13 -13.72
CA GLY A 228 -2.84 7.88 -12.92
C GLY A 228 -1.47 7.95 -13.61
N SER A 229 -0.73 9.03 -13.37
CA SER A 229 0.59 9.28 -14.00
C SER A 229 1.68 9.63 -12.98
N GLY A 230 1.34 9.63 -11.68
CA GLY A 230 2.28 9.91 -10.60
C GLY A 230 2.98 8.66 -10.09
N HIS A 231 3.89 8.85 -9.17
CA HIS A 231 4.52 7.79 -8.39
C HIS A 231 4.09 7.88 -6.91
N GLY A 232 4.52 6.93 -6.08
CA GLY A 232 4.10 6.84 -4.68
C GLY A 232 4.36 8.08 -3.82
N PHE A 233 5.27 8.96 -4.23
CA PHE A 233 5.57 10.23 -3.54
C PHE A 233 4.98 11.48 -4.21
N ASP A 234 4.29 11.36 -5.35
CA ASP A 234 3.69 12.54 -6.01
C ASP A 234 2.40 12.94 -5.30
N PRO A 235 2.36 14.11 -4.59
CA PRO A 235 1.19 14.53 -3.85
C PRO A 235 0.03 15.00 -4.74
N THR A 236 0.30 15.25 -6.02
CA THR A 236 -0.62 15.91 -6.96
C THR A 236 -1.34 14.96 -7.91
N ALA A 237 -0.80 13.75 -8.12
CA ALA A 237 -1.33 12.76 -9.04
C ALA A 237 -1.58 11.41 -8.37
N ASP A 238 -2.52 10.64 -8.92
CA ASP A 238 -2.69 9.24 -8.57
C ASP A 238 -1.50 8.43 -9.09
N THR A 239 -1.25 7.28 -8.47
CA THR A 239 -0.16 6.37 -8.88
C THR A 239 -0.35 5.88 -10.30
N SER A 240 0.75 5.56 -10.97
CA SER A 240 0.76 5.16 -12.37
C SER A 240 -0.07 3.90 -12.62
N GLY A 241 -1.00 4.02 -13.55
CA GLY A 241 -1.83 2.92 -14.01
C GLY A 241 -2.65 3.35 -15.22
N PHE A 242 -2.94 2.41 -16.09
CA PHE A 242 -3.65 2.70 -17.34
C PHE A 242 -4.48 1.52 -17.83
N VAL A 243 -5.43 1.79 -18.72
CA VAL A 243 -6.15 0.78 -19.49
C VAL A 243 -5.62 0.77 -20.91
N LEU A 244 -5.13 -0.38 -21.36
CA LEU A 244 -4.81 -0.67 -22.75
C LEU A 244 -6.08 -1.22 -23.44
N TRP A 245 -6.51 -0.57 -24.49
CA TRP A 245 -7.66 -0.96 -25.31
C TRP A 245 -7.21 -1.70 -26.56
N ILE A 246 -7.78 -2.89 -26.78
CA ILE A 246 -7.55 -3.71 -27.97
C ILE A 246 -8.88 -4.35 -28.35
N ASN A 247 -9.32 -4.15 -29.58
CA ASN A 247 -10.60 -4.67 -30.10
C ASN A 247 -11.78 -4.38 -29.16
N HIS A 248 -11.88 -3.13 -28.69
CA HIS A 248 -12.94 -2.65 -27.80
C HIS A 248 -12.97 -3.31 -26.41
N ARG A 249 -11.87 -3.99 -26.01
CA ARG A 249 -11.69 -4.58 -24.69
C ARG A 249 -10.53 -3.93 -23.97
N GLY A 250 -10.68 -3.70 -22.68
CA GLY A 250 -9.68 -3.08 -21.83
C GLY A 250 -8.92 -4.10 -21.00
N ILE A 251 -7.61 -3.91 -20.96
CA ILE A 251 -6.71 -4.59 -20.04
C ILE A 251 -6.16 -3.51 -19.12
N ILE A 252 -6.45 -3.58 -17.82
CA ILE A 252 -5.92 -2.61 -16.87
C ILE A 252 -4.53 -3.06 -16.40
N VAL A 253 -3.59 -2.12 -16.38
CA VAL A 253 -2.22 -2.36 -15.91
C VAL A 253 -2.01 -1.56 -14.63
N ASP A 254 -1.60 -2.23 -13.57
CA ASP A 254 -1.29 -1.65 -12.26
C ASP A 254 -2.34 -0.63 -11.80
N PRO A 255 -3.59 -1.07 -11.55
CA PRO A 255 -4.67 -0.15 -11.22
C PRO A 255 -4.35 0.67 -9.96
N PRO A 256 -4.45 2.01 -10.00
CA PRO A 256 -4.42 2.82 -8.79
C PRO A 256 -5.57 2.45 -7.84
N VAL A 257 -5.41 2.77 -6.57
CA VAL A 257 -6.49 2.66 -5.59
C VAL A 257 -7.70 3.50 -6.04
N ASP A 258 -8.92 2.97 -5.84
CA ASP A 258 -10.19 3.55 -6.31
C ASP A 258 -10.34 3.62 -7.85
N SER A 259 -9.52 2.88 -8.61
CA SER A 259 -9.59 2.82 -10.07
C SER A 259 -10.94 2.33 -10.59
N THR A 260 -11.60 1.39 -9.89
CA THR A 260 -12.94 0.92 -10.24
C THR A 260 -13.95 2.07 -10.23
N LYS A 261 -13.91 2.89 -9.18
CA LYS A 261 -14.79 4.06 -9.10
C LYS A 261 -14.42 5.12 -10.16
N TRP A 262 -13.12 5.37 -10.35
CA TRP A 262 -12.64 6.31 -11.37
C TRP A 262 -13.14 5.93 -12.78
N LEU A 263 -13.11 4.65 -13.11
CA LEU A 263 -13.63 4.11 -14.37
C LEU A 263 -15.16 4.22 -14.45
N ALA A 264 -15.87 3.86 -13.38
CA ALA A 264 -17.32 3.92 -13.32
C ALA A 264 -17.86 5.35 -13.49
N ASP A 265 -17.19 6.35 -12.91
CA ASP A 265 -17.53 7.78 -13.08
C ASP A 265 -17.41 8.25 -14.56
N ARG A 266 -16.75 7.45 -15.41
CA ARG A 266 -16.57 7.65 -16.86
C ARG A 266 -17.34 6.64 -17.72
N GLU A 267 -18.30 5.93 -17.11
CA GLU A 267 -19.14 4.92 -17.76
C GLU A 267 -18.36 3.68 -18.27
N VAL A 268 -17.12 3.50 -17.79
CA VAL A 268 -16.30 2.30 -18.05
C VAL A 268 -16.62 1.26 -16.98
N THR A 269 -17.21 0.16 -17.38
CA THR A 269 -17.64 -0.91 -16.47
C THR A 269 -16.75 -2.15 -16.60
N ARG A 270 -16.96 -3.13 -15.73
CA ARG A 270 -16.33 -4.45 -15.80
C ARG A 270 -16.51 -5.16 -17.15
N LYS A 271 -17.60 -4.87 -17.89
CA LYS A 271 -17.80 -5.43 -19.24
C LYS A 271 -16.78 -4.90 -20.24
N HIS A 272 -16.24 -3.71 -20.01
CA HIS A 272 -15.26 -3.08 -20.88
C HIS A 272 -13.82 -3.49 -20.49
N VAL A 273 -13.54 -3.61 -19.16
CA VAL A 273 -12.21 -3.95 -18.63
C VAL A 273 -12.32 -5.34 -18.00
N ASN A 274 -11.79 -6.34 -18.66
CA ASN A 274 -12.00 -7.74 -18.32
C ASN A 274 -10.71 -8.50 -17.94
N ALA A 275 -9.56 -7.84 -17.94
CA ALA A 275 -8.29 -8.41 -17.54
C ALA A 275 -7.42 -7.38 -16.80
N LEU A 276 -6.52 -7.86 -15.95
CA LEU A 276 -5.57 -7.06 -15.19
C LEU A 276 -4.16 -7.62 -15.39
N ILE A 277 -3.20 -6.74 -15.62
CA ILE A 277 -1.78 -7.06 -15.57
C ILE A 277 -1.19 -6.44 -14.32
N LEU A 278 -0.54 -7.25 -13.49
CA LEU A 278 0.25 -6.80 -12.34
C LEU A 278 1.74 -6.91 -12.69
N THR A 279 2.43 -5.76 -12.72
CA THR A 279 3.85 -5.72 -13.12
C THR A 279 4.78 -6.09 -11.97
N HIS A 280 4.48 -5.65 -10.75
CA HIS A 280 5.25 -5.97 -9.54
C HIS A 280 4.49 -5.61 -8.25
N CYS A 281 5.07 -5.90 -7.08
CA CYS A 281 4.38 -5.80 -5.78
C CYS A 281 4.79 -4.57 -4.96
N HIS A 282 5.16 -3.45 -5.58
CA HIS A 282 5.21 -2.18 -4.85
C HIS A 282 3.80 -1.64 -4.60
N ALA A 283 3.63 -0.91 -3.50
CA ALA A 283 2.32 -0.46 -3.05
C ALA A 283 1.59 0.48 -4.01
N ASP A 284 2.33 1.24 -4.80
CA ASP A 284 1.77 2.13 -5.83
C ASP A 284 1.32 1.38 -7.11
N HIS A 285 1.53 0.05 -7.17
CA HIS A 285 1.10 -0.81 -8.27
C HIS A 285 0.14 -1.91 -7.82
N ASP A 286 0.33 -2.51 -6.64
CA ASP A 286 -0.44 -3.67 -6.21
C ASP A 286 -1.62 -3.36 -5.25
N ALA A 287 -1.62 -2.19 -4.59
CA ALA A 287 -2.70 -1.85 -3.65
C ALA A 287 -4.06 -1.75 -4.34
N GLY A 288 -4.11 -1.16 -5.53
CA GLY A 288 -5.33 -1.11 -6.32
C GLY A 288 -5.71 -2.46 -6.94
N THR A 289 -4.72 -3.33 -7.23
CA THR A 289 -4.97 -4.72 -7.63
C THR A 289 -5.65 -5.49 -6.50
N LEU A 290 -5.16 -5.35 -5.26
CA LEU A 290 -5.77 -5.97 -4.08
C LEU A 290 -7.19 -5.46 -3.85
N GLN A 291 -7.40 -4.13 -3.94
CA GLN A 291 -8.73 -3.53 -3.83
C GLN A 291 -9.68 -4.09 -4.86
N LYS A 292 -9.28 -4.11 -6.13
CA LYS A 292 -10.08 -4.58 -7.26
C LYS A 292 -10.48 -6.04 -7.12
N LEU A 293 -9.59 -6.88 -6.56
CA LEU A 293 -9.86 -8.28 -6.27
C LEU A 293 -11.03 -8.45 -5.29
N PHE A 294 -11.15 -7.57 -4.29
CA PHE A 294 -12.25 -7.59 -3.31
C PHE A 294 -13.53 -6.97 -3.84
N GLU A 295 -13.44 -5.93 -4.68
CA GLU A 295 -14.59 -5.24 -5.26
C GLU A 295 -15.28 -6.04 -6.38
N GLU A 296 -14.49 -6.68 -7.25
CA GLU A 296 -15.01 -7.24 -8.50
C GLU A 296 -15.06 -8.76 -8.55
N GLN A 297 -14.39 -9.46 -7.66
CA GLN A 297 -14.25 -10.92 -7.60
C GLN A 297 -13.83 -11.57 -8.94
N LYS A 298 -12.80 -12.43 -8.92
CA LYS A 298 -12.37 -13.25 -10.06
C LYS A 298 -12.09 -12.49 -11.38
N ILE A 299 -11.48 -11.32 -11.32
CA ILE A 299 -10.90 -10.73 -12.52
C ILE A 299 -9.64 -11.54 -12.91
N PRO A 300 -9.45 -11.90 -14.20
CA PRO A 300 -8.21 -12.51 -14.68
C PRO A 300 -7.00 -11.63 -14.39
N ILE A 301 -6.02 -12.16 -13.66
CA ILE A 301 -4.77 -11.46 -13.33
C ILE A 301 -3.63 -12.13 -14.06
N TYR A 302 -3.01 -11.39 -14.95
CA TYR A 302 -1.86 -11.78 -15.74
C TYR A 302 -0.59 -11.25 -15.07
N THR A 303 0.29 -12.13 -14.64
CA THR A 303 1.59 -11.78 -14.07
C THR A 303 2.49 -12.99 -14.04
N SER A 304 3.80 -12.82 -13.77
CA SER A 304 4.71 -13.96 -13.60
C SER A 304 4.40 -14.72 -12.30
N ARG A 305 4.85 -15.95 -12.22
CA ARG A 305 4.65 -16.78 -11.02
C ARG A 305 5.32 -16.17 -9.79
N THR A 306 6.52 -15.67 -9.96
CA THR A 306 7.28 -15.02 -8.89
C THR A 306 6.53 -13.84 -8.30
N ILE A 307 5.95 -12.97 -9.15
CA ILE A 307 5.16 -11.81 -8.72
C ILE A 307 3.85 -12.27 -8.06
N MET A 308 3.15 -13.25 -8.65
CA MET A 308 1.91 -13.79 -8.07
C MET A 308 2.15 -14.38 -6.68
N ASP A 309 3.23 -15.14 -6.50
CA ASP A 309 3.56 -15.75 -5.21
C ASP A 309 3.89 -14.68 -4.15
N SER A 310 4.59 -13.62 -4.53
CA SER A 310 4.88 -12.46 -3.67
C SER A 310 3.60 -11.71 -3.31
N PHE A 311 2.76 -11.42 -4.30
CA PHE A 311 1.46 -10.77 -4.09
C PHE A 311 0.57 -11.55 -3.12
N VAL A 312 0.48 -12.87 -3.28
CA VAL A 312 -0.31 -13.73 -2.40
C VAL A 312 0.21 -13.70 -0.96
N ARG A 313 1.54 -13.74 -0.73
CA ARG A 313 2.12 -13.64 0.62
C ARG A 313 1.84 -12.27 1.24
N LYS A 314 2.03 -11.19 0.47
CA LYS A 314 1.73 -9.82 0.88
C LYS A 314 0.24 -9.64 1.22
N ALA A 315 -0.64 -10.05 0.32
CA ALA A 315 -2.09 -9.97 0.52
C ALA A 315 -2.57 -10.80 1.71
N SER A 316 -2.05 -12.02 1.89
CA SER A 316 -2.34 -12.87 3.06
C SER A 316 -1.94 -12.18 4.37
N ALA A 317 -0.75 -11.58 4.40
CA ALA A 317 -0.26 -10.87 5.59
C ALA A 317 -1.14 -9.67 5.96
N ILE A 318 -1.61 -8.88 4.97
CA ILE A 318 -2.44 -7.71 5.21
C ILE A 318 -3.88 -8.10 5.58
N THR A 319 -4.50 -8.97 4.77
CA THR A 319 -5.93 -9.32 4.94
C THR A 319 -6.20 -10.23 6.12
N GLY A 320 -5.19 -10.99 6.58
CA GLY A 320 -5.36 -12.05 7.58
C GLY A 320 -5.95 -13.35 7.01
N LEU A 321 -6.23 -13.41 5.71
CA LEU A 321 -6.67 -14.62 5.04
C LEU A 321 -5.49 -15.57 4.83
N SER A 322 -5.74 -16.88 4.80
CA SER A 322 -4.70 -17.83 4.39
C SER A 322 -4.28 -17.64 2.93
N GLN A 323 -3.05 -17.99 2.58
CA GLN A 323 -2.59 -17.90 1.20
C GLN A 323 -3.46 -18.71 0.23
N SER A 324 -3.95 -19.88 0.65
CA SER A 324 -4.89 -20.68 -0.14
C SER A 324 -6.21 -19.94 -0.38
N ARG A 325 -6.71 -19.22 0.63
CA ARG A 325 -7.92 -18.40 0.47
C ARG A 325 -7.70 -17.22 -0.46
N VAL A 326 -6.58 -16.51 -0.34
CA VAL A 326 -6.22 -15.44 -1.27
C VAL A 326 -6.13 -15.97 -2.69
N ARG A 327 -5.44 -17.09 -2.91
CA ARG A 327 -5.36 -17.73 -4.24
C ARG A 327 -6.72 -18.10 -4.81
N SER A 328 -7.66 -18.56 -3.97
CA SER A 328 -9.01 -18.92 -4.44
C SER A 328 -9.86 -17.73 -4.90
N LEU A 329 -9.46 -16.51 -4.57
CA LEU A 329 -10.09 -15.27 -5.06
C LEU A 329 -9.54 -14.81 -6.41
N ILE A 330 -8.40 -15.35 -6.84
CA ILE A 330 -7.68 -14.92 -8.04
C ILE A 330 -7.95 -15.88 -9.18
N ASP A 331 -8.28 -15.34 -10.34
CA ASP A 331 -8.21 -16.06 -11.62
C ASP A 331 -6.83 -15.79 -12.24
N TYR A 332 -5.87 -16.68 -11.90
CA TYR A 332 -4.45 -16.48 -12.23
C TYR A 332 -4.10 -17.00 -13.62
N HIS A 333 -3.53 -16.14 -14.44
CA HIS A 333 -3.01 -16.43 -15.76
C HIS A 333 -1.49 -16.16 -15.81
N PRO A 334 -0.64 -17.18 -15.86
CA PRO A 334 0.80 -16.98 -15.82
C PRO A 334 1.33 -16.31 -17.09
N ILE A 335 2.09 -15.23 -16.90
CA ILE A 335 2.95 -14.68 -17.94
C ILE A 335 4.29 -15.42 -17.86
N THR A 336 4.71 -16.02 -18.95
CA THR A 336 5.95 -16.77 -19.04
C THR A 336 6.82 -16.27 -20.18
N MET A 337 8.14 -16.44 -20.06
CA MET A 337 9.08 -16.16 -21.14
C MET A 337 8.98 -17.23 -22.20
N GLY A 338 8.64 -16.85 -23.43
CA GLY A 338 8.43 -17.82 -24.51
C GLY A 338 7.46 -17.31 -25.58
N PRO A 339 6.54 -18.14 -26.05
CA PRO A 339 5.57 -17.74 -27.06
C PRO A 339 4.61 -16.66 -26.53
N PRO A 340 3.97 -15.89 -27.45
CA PRO A 340 2.98 -14.90 -27.09
C PRO A 340 1.82 -15.50 -26.29
N ILE A 341 1.34 -14.73 -25.31
CA ILE A 341 0.18 -15.08 -24.49
C ILE A 341 -1.07 -14.44 -25.10
N ARG A 342 -2.13 -15.22 -25.26
CA ARG A 342 -3.43 -14.68 -25.67
C ARG A 342 -4.19 -14.20 -24.46
N ILE A 343 -4.58 -12.92 -24.45
CA ILE A 343 -5.51 -12.33 -23.49
C ILE A 343 -6.88 -12.22 -24.19
N ASN A 344 -7.88 -12.94 -23.69
CA ASN A 344 -9.21 -13.03 -24.30
C ASN A 344 -10.19 -11.98 -23.74
#